data_57ef90e73bbd38d9b50b0257c82f9341
#
_entry.id   57ef90e73bbd38d9b50b0257c82f9341
#
_cell.length_a   1.000
_cell.length_b   1.000
_cell.length_c   1.000
_cell.angle_alpha   90.00
_cell.angle_beta   90.00
_cell.angle_gamma   90.00
#
_symmetry.space_group_name_H-M   'P 1'
#
loop_
_entity.id
_entity.type
_entity.pdbx_description
1 polymer ?
#
loop_
_entity_poly.entity_id
_entity_poly.type
_entity_poly.pdbx_seq_one_letter_code
_entity_poly.pdbx_strand_id
1 'polypeptide(L)'
;MSELFEEKDKLMEKIENVVTLKNVMLEHLYHKPLLNAEDIYNTLMEYKEMIKPYVTDTSAYLHQALKEGKKVLLEGQLGSLKDPDHGIYPMVTSSSTLAPYGAIGAGIPASSIQDVVTV
;
A
#
# COMPACT_ATOMS: atom_id res chain seq x y z
N MET A 1 -4.42 -6.17 -2.08
CA MET A 1 -5.80 -5.69 -2.36
C MET A 1 -6.59 -6.69 -3.21
N SER A 2 -6.08 -7.17 -4.34
CA SER A 2 -6.76 -8.16 -5.21
C SER A 2 -7.26 -9.40 -4.45
N GLU A 3 -6.46 -9.94 -3.56
CA GLU A 3 -6.80 -11.13 -2.76
C GLU A 3 -8.10 -10.97 -1.93
N LEU A 4 -8.39 -9.76 -1.47
CA LEU A 4 -9.64 -9.49 -0.74
C LEU A 4 -10.89 -9.68 -1.61
N PHE A 5 -10.72 -9.62 -2.94
CA PHE A 5 -11.79 -9.79 -3.92
C PHE A 5 -11.79 -11.18 -4.59
N GLU A 6 -10.96 -12.11 -4.13
CA GLU A 6 -10.97 -13.50 -4.56
C GLU A 6 -12.21 -14.26 -4.02
N GLU A 7 -12.39 -15.48 -4.50
CA GLU A 7 -13.40 -16.40 -3.97
C GLU A 7 -13.14 -16.76 -2.50
N LYS A 8 -14.22 -16.99 -1.75
CA LYS A 8 -14.17 -17.26 -0.31
C LYS A 8 -13.12 -18.32 0.04
N ASP A 9 -13.19 -19.47 -0.63
CA ASP A 9 -12.36 -20.63 -0.29
C ASP A 9 -10.86 -20.34 -0.45
N LYS A 10 -10.49 -19.59 -1.49
CA LYS A 10 -9.09 -19.19 -1.72
C LYS A 10 -8.58 -18.20 -0.67
N LEU A 11 -9.42 -17.24 -0.28
CA LEU A 11 -9.05 -16.28 0.76
C LEU A 11 -8.96 -16.95 2.11
N MET A 12 -9.92 -17.86 2.44
CA MET A 12 -9.90 -18.63 3.68
C MET A 12 -8.63 -19.48 3.79
N GLU A 13 -8.26 -20.22 2.76
CA GLU A 13 -7.04 -21.02 2.74
C GLU A 13 -5.80 -20.18 3.06
N LYS A 14 -5.69 -18.98 2.49
CA LYS A 14 -4.58 -18.06 2.77
C LYS A 14 -4.58 -17.59 4.22
N ILE A 15 -5.74 -17.24 4.76
CA ILE A 15 -5.89 -16.81 6.15
C ILE A 15 -5.51 -17.95 7.09
N GLU A 16 -6.03 -19.15 6.88
CA GLU A 16 -5.75 -20.34 7.70
C GLU A 16 -4.26 -20.68 7.72
N ASN A 17 -3.60 -20.63 6.56
CA ASN A 17 -2.16 -20.89 6.47
C ASN A 17 -1.35 -19.90 7.30
N VAL A 18 -1.69 -18.60 7.26
CA VAL A 18 -1.01 -17.57 8.05
C VAL A 18 -1.35 -17.70 9.53
N VAL A 19 -2.62 -17.90 9.87
CA VAL A 19 -3.11 -18.02 11.26
C VAL A 19 -2.49 -19.23 11.96
N THR A 20 -2.39 -20.36 11.28
CA THR A 20 -1.77 -21.57 11.83
C THR A 20 -0.34 -21.30 12.29
N LEU A 21 0.48 -20.68 11.45
CA LEU A 21 1.85 -20.33 11.82
C LEU A 21 1.93 -19.29 12.94
N LYS A 22 1.06 -18.29 12.90
CA LYS A 22 1.02 -17.25 13.94
C LYS A 22 0.56 -17.80 15.28
N ASN A 23 -0.39 -18.71 15.29
CA ASN A 23 -0.89 -19.33 16.51
C ASN A 23 0.17 -20.18 17.22
N VAL A 24 1.07 -20.85 16.49
CA VAL A 24 2.22 -21.53 17.10
C VAL A 24 3.08 -20.54 17.91
N MET A 25 3.34 -19.35 17.35
CA MET A 25 4.11 -18.32 18.07
C MET A 25 3.32 -17.72 19.25
N LEU A 26 2.03 -17.47 19.05
CA LEU A 26 1.17 -16.93 20.12
C LEU A 26 1.08 -17.87 21.30
N GLU A 27 0.89 -19.16 21.04
CA GLU A 27 0.76 -20.17 22.08
C GLU A 27 2.07 -20.42 22.82
N HIS A 28 3.13 -20.76 22.08
CA HIS A 28 4.35 -21.30 22.67
C HIS A 28 5.39 -20.25 23.03
N LEU A 29 5.39 -19.08 22.35
CA LEU A 29 6.38 -18.03 22.61
C LEU A 29 5.81 -16.87 23.41
N TYR A 30 4.60 -16.41 23.02
CA TYR A 30 4.03 -15.19 23.61
C TYR A 30 2.98 -15.47 24.69
N HIS A 31 2.49 -16.70 24.83
CA HIS A 31 1.43 -17.09 25.75
C HIS A 31 0.20 -16.16 25.65
N LYS A 32 -0.25 -15.92 24.43
CA LYS A 32 -1.38 -15.05 24.09
C LYS A 32 -2.54 -15.86 23.52
N PRO A 33 -3.77 -15.33 23.59
CA PRO A 33 -4.92 -15.95 22.94
C PRO A 33 -4.66 -16.23 21.46
N LEU A 34 -5.22 -17.34 20.98
CA LEU A 34 -5.10 -17.74 19.58
C LEU A 34 -6.03 -16.90 18.70
N LEU A 35 -5.62 -16.70 17.46
CA LEU A 35 -6.42 -16.08 16.43
C LEU A 35 -7.38 -17.09 15.83
N ASN A 36 -8.60 -16.65 15.51
CA ASN A 36 -9.58 -17.42 14.76
C ASN A 36 -9.60 -16.95 13.30
N ALA A 37 -9.46 -17.88 12.36
CA ALA A 37 -9.40 -17.56 10.94
C ALA A 37 -10.74 -17.02 10.41
N GLU A 38 -11.87 -17.55 10.91
CA GLU A 38 -13.20 -17.13 10.48
C GLU A 38 -13.53 -15.71 10.97
N ASP A 39 -13.13 -15.35 12.18
CA ASP A 39 -13.31 -13.99 12.71
C ASP A 39 -12.52 -12.98 11.89
N ILE A 40 -11.28 -13.33 11.49
CA ILE A 40 -10.46 -12.50 10.60
C ILE A 40 -11.13 -12.35 9.23
N TYR A 41 -11.61 -13.46 8.67
CA TYR A 41 -12.31 -13.42 7.39
C TYR A 41 -13.54 -12.49 7.45
N ASN A 42 -14.38 -12.62 8.46
CA ASN A 42 -15.59 -11.81 8.62
C ASN A 42 -15.24 -10.32 8.73
N THR A 43 -14.22 -9.99 9.54
CA THR A 43 -13.72 -8.60 9.65
C THR A 43 -13.22 -8.06 8.30
N LEU A 44 -12.50 -8.88 7.53
CA LEU A 44 -12.03 -8.51 6.20
C LEU A 44 -13.19 -8.30 5.22
N MET A 45 -14.29 -9.05 5.35
CA MET A 45 -15.47 -8.86 4.51
C MET A 45 -16.20 -7.56 4.82
N GLU A 46 -16.29 -7.17 6.08
CA GLU A 46 -16.79 -5.83 6.45
C GLU A 46 -15.95 -4.72 5.82
N TYR A 47 -14.63 -4.81 5.93
CA TYR A 47 -13.72 -3.84 5.31
C TYR A 47 -13.81 -3.85 3.78
N LYS A 48 -13.97 -5.02 3.16
CA LYS A 48 -14.16 -5.14 1.71
C LYS A 48 -15.34 -4.31 1.23
N GLU A 49 -16.49 -4.42 1.89
CA GLU A 49 -17.68 -3.63 1.49
C GLU A 49 -17.46 -2.12 1.69
N MET A 50 -16.76 -1.73 2.75
CA MET A 50 -16.43 -0.31 3.00
C MET A 50 -15.51 0.28 1.92
N ILE A 51 -14.50 -0.47 1.47
CA ILE A 51 -13.48 0.04 0.54
C ILE A 51 -13.82 -0.18 -0.92
N LYS A 52 -14.74 -1.09 -1.23
CA LYS A 52 -15.13 -1.47 -2.60
C LYS A 52 -15.40 -0.28 -3.53
N PRO A 53 -16.08 0.80 -3.12
CA PRO A 53 -16.29 1.97 -3.99
C PRO A 53 -15.00 2.73 -4.36
N TYR A 54 -13.91 2.49 -3.64
CA TYR A 54 -12.62 3.19 -3.80
C TYR A 54 -11.57 2.34 -4.50
N VAL A 55 -11.87 1.07 -4.78
CA VAL A 55 -10.93 0.15 -5.44
C VAL A 55 -11.11 0.24 -6.95
N THR A 56 -10.03 0.65 -7.62
CA THR A 56 -10.00 0.80 -9.07
C THR A 56 -8.58 0.61 -9.61
N ASP A 57 -8.42 0.53 -10.92
CA ASP A 57 -7.12 0.69 -11.57
C ASP A 57 -6.67 2.14 -11.46
N THR A 58 -5.81 2.41 -10.48
CA THR A 58 -5.35 3.76 -10.17
C THR A 58 -4.50 4.36 -11.28
N SER A 59 -3.73 3.54 -12.01
CA SER A 59 -2.95 4.02 -13.15
C SER A 59 -3.87 4.49 -14.28
N ALA A 60 -4.85 3.69 -14.66
CA ALA A 60 -5.84 4.07 -15.67
C ALA A 60 -6.62 5.32 -15.25
N TYR A 61 -7.02 5.41 -13.98
CA TYR A 61 -7.72 6.56 -13.42
C TYR A 61 -6.89 7.85 -13.52
N LEU A 62 -5.62 7.81 -13.11
CA LEU A 62 -4.73 8.97 -13.14
C LEU A 62 -4.41 9.40 -14.58
N HIS A 63 -4.17 8.45 -15.47
CA HIS A 63 -3.98 8.75 -16.91
C HIS A 63 -5.18 9.45 -17.51
N GLN A 64 -6.38 9.01 -17.16
CA GLN A 64 -7.62 9.66 -17.64
C GLN A 64 -7.76 11.07 -17.06
N ALA A 65 -7.48 11.25 -15.75
CA ALA A 65 -7.51 12.56 -15.10
C ALA A 65 -6.55 13.56 -15.78
N LEU A 66 -5.34 13.13 -16.11
CA LEU A 66 -4.36 13.95 -16.82
C LEU A 66 -4.83 14.31 -18.25
N LYS A 67 -5.42 13.36 -18.98
CA LYS A 67 -6.01 13.63 -20.31
C LYS A 67 -7.15 14.65 -20.26
N GLU A 68 -7.91 14.65 -19.18
CA GLU A 68 -9.00 15.62 -18.94
C GLU A 68 -8.49 16.97 -18.44
N GLY A 69 -7.17 17.16 -18.35
CA GLY A 69 -6.55 18.41 -17.89
C GLY A 69 -6.70 18.66 -16.39
N LYS A 70 -7.00 17.62 -15.60
CA LYS A 70 -7.07 17.75 -14.15
C LYS A 70 -5.68 17.93 -13.57
N LYS A 71 -5.58 18.73 -12.50
CA LYS A 71 -4.36 18.89 -11.73
C LYS A 71 -4.25 17.75 -10.71
N VAL A 72 -3.09 17.10 -10.67
CA VAL A 72 -2.78 16.03 -9.73
C VAL A 72 -1.68 16.52 -8.81
N LEU A 73 -1.92 16.47 -7.50
CA LEU A 73 -0.91 16.74 -6.48
C LEU A 73 -0.29 15.42 -6.03
N LEU A 74 1.03 15.33 -6.12
CA LEU A 74 1.80 14.23 -5.57
C LEU A 74 2.47 14.71 -4.29
N GLU A 75 2.23 14.00 -3.19
CA GLU A 75 2.86 14.28 -1.90
C GLU A 75 3.91 13.21 -1.62
N GLY A 76 5.16 13.66 -1.50
CA GLY A 76 6.27 12.83 -1.04
C GLY A 76 6.51 13.01 0.46
N GLN A 77 7.71 12.63 0.91
CA GLN A 77 8.10 12.74 2.32
C GLN A 77 9.56 13.17 2.47
N LEU A 78 9.88 13.76 3.59
CA LEU A 78 11.21 13.94 4.21
C LEU A 78 12.27 14.70 3.39
N GLY A 79 12.07 15.00 2.13
CA GLY A 79 13.01 15.74 1.31
C GLY A 79 14.27 14.97 0.85
N SER A 80 15.00 15.53 -0.09
CA SER A 80 16.11 14.88 -0.82
C SER A 80 17.30 14.49 0.06
N LEU A 81 17.58 15.21 1.14
CA LEU A 81 18.66 14.86 2.07
C LEU A 81 18.42 13.54 2.82
N LYS A 82 17.19 13.05 2.85
CA LYS A 82 16.81 11.78 3.46
C LYS A 82 16.64 10.64 2.47
N ASP A 83 16.93 10.88 1.19
CA ASP A 83 16.90 9.82 0.17
C ASP A 83 17.94 8.74 0.48
N PRO A 84 17.59 7.43 0.38
CA PRO A 84 18.50 6.35 0.73
C PRO A 84 19.74 6.28 -0.16
N ASP A 85 19.64 6.69 -1.43
CA ASP A 85 20.72 6.60 -2.41
C ASP A 85 21.49 7.91 -2.58
N HIS A 86 20.82 9.05 -2.41
CA HIS A 86 21.37 10.37 -2.71
C HIS A 86 21.44 11.31 -1.49
N GLY A 87 20.94 10.86 -0.34
CA GLY A 87 20.92 11.64 0.91
C GLY A 87 22.18 11.52 1.74
N ILE A 88 22.10 11.99 2.98
CA ILE A 88 23.20 12.01 3.96
C ILE A 88 23.31 10.69 4.75
N TYR A 89 23.62 9.59 4.07
CA TYR A 89 23.79 8.29 4.71
C TYR A 89 24.72 8.36 5.93
N PRO A 90 24.41 7.69 7.07
CA PRO A 90 23.31 6.76 7.31
C PRO A 90 21.99 7.42 7.79
N MET A 91 21.90 8.75 7.84
CA MET A 91 20.75 9.49 8.35
C MET A 91 19.66 9.67 7.27
N VAL A 92 19.28 8.57 6.66
CA VAL A 92 18.30 8.51 5.55
C VAL A 92 17.03 7.75 5.96
N THR A 93 15.98 7.86 5.14
CA THR A 93 14.76 7.06 5.29
C THR A 93 14.86 5.75 4.47
N SER A 94 13.88 4.89 4.58
CA SER A 94 13.80 3.61 3.86
C SER A 94 13.17 3.70 2.47
N SER A 95 12.70 4.86 2.06
CA SER A 95 12.00 5.07 0.79
C SER A 95 12.54 6.27 0.03
N SER A 96 12.40 6.25 -1.28
CA SER A 96 12.84 7.34 -2.16
C SER A 96 12.01 8.60 -1.93
N THR A 97 12.70 9.72 -1.72
CA THR A 97 12.11 11.02 -1.41
C THR A 97 12.14 12.00 -2.57
N LEU A 98 12.82 11.65 -3.66
CA LEU A 98 12.96 12.52 -4.82
C LEU A 98 11.68 12.60 -5.65
N ALA A 99 11.35 13.78 -6.16
CA ALA A 99 10.12 14.05 -6.90
C ALA A 99 9.82 13.06 -8.06
N PRO A 100 10.80 12.61 -8.88
CA PRO A 100 10.54 11.63 -9.93
C PRO A 100 9.93 10.31 -9.44
N TYR A 101 10.22 9.90 -8.21
CA TYR A 101 9.64 8.68 -7.63
C TYR A 101 8.15 8.80 -7.33
N GLY A 102 7.64 10.01 -7.14
CA GLY A 102 6.20 10.26 -7.06
C GLY A 102 5.48 9.86 -8.34
N ALA A 103 6.04 10.19 -9.50
CA ALA A 103 5.50 9.77 -10.78
C ALA A 103 5.57 8.25 -10.97
N ILE A 104 6.67 7.61 -10.58
CA ILE A 104 6.85 6.16 -10.64
C ILE A 104 5.79 5.47 -9.78
N GLY A 105 5.61 5.91 -8.54
CA GLY A 105 4.61 5.37 -7.61
C GLY A 105 3.16 5.56 -8.08
N ALA A 106 2.88 6.66 -8.77
CA ALA A 106 1.58 6.95 -9.36
C ALA A 106 1.34 6.25 -10.71
N GLY A 107 2.36 5.66 -11.31
CA GLY A 107 2.28 5.02 -12.63
C GLY A 107 2.07 6.01 -13.78
N ILE A 108 2.56 7.24 -13.65
CA ILE A 108 2.48 8.29 -14.67
C ILE A 108 3.87 8.65 -15.20
N PRO A 109 3.98 9.23 -16.42
CA PRO A 109 5.26 9.67 -16.95
C PRO A 109 5.91 10.74 -16.06
N ALA A 110 7.22 10.64 -15.81
CA ALA A 110 7.97 11.65 -15.05
C ALA A 110 7.89 13.04 -15.68
N SER A 111 7.75 13.11 -17.01
CA SER A 111 7.53 14.35 -17.77
C SER A 111 6.18 15.04 -17.46
N SER A 112 5.26 14.37 -16.78
CA SER A 112 4.00 14.95 -16.32
C SER A 112 4.17 15.82 -15.07
N ILE A 113 5.31 15.75 -14.37
CA ILE A 113 5.62 16.63 -13.26
C ILE A 113 5.99 18.02 -13.81
N GLN A 114 5.22 19.03 -13.47
CA GLN A 114 5.41 20.40 -13.92
C GLN A 114 6.13 21.24 -12.86
N ASP A 115 5.69 21.11 -11.62
CA ASP A 115 6.20 21.89 -10.51
C ASP A 115 6.64 20.98 -9.36
N VAL A 116 7.76 21.34 -8.73
CA VAL A 116 8.26 20.67 -7.52
C VAL A 116 8.38 21.72 -6.42
N VAL A 117 7.67 21.50 -5.32
CA VAL A 117 7.76 22.33 -4.12
C VAL A 117 8.48 21.57 -3.04
N THR A 118 9.52 22.14 -2.49
CA THR A 118 10.27 21.57 -1.34
C THR A 118 10.02 22.45 -0.12
N VAL A 119 9.73 21.83 1.00
CA VAL A 119 9.49 22.49 2.29
C VAL A 119 10.58 22.10 3.27
#